data_ff8c2fff547bdf2de2837681cda41be8
#
_entry.id   ff8c2fff547bdf2de2837681cda41be8
#
_cell.length_a   1.000
_cell.length_b   1.000
_cell.length_c   1.000
_cell.angle_alpha   90.00
_cell.angle_beta   90.00
_cell.angle_gamma   90.00
#
_symmetry.space_group_name_H-M   'P 1'
#
loop_
_entity.id
_entity.type
_entity.pdbx_description
1 polymer ?
#
loop_
_entity_poly.entity_id
_entity_poly.type
_entity_poly.pdbx_seq_one_letter_code
_entity_poly.pdbx_strand_id
1 'polypeptide(L)'
;MAAPTPSSGKEWLNKTCRWLALHPNWTLLLVVLAALAPFLAKPFNIDDPLFLWTARQIHAHPADPYGFKVNWYGTADPMWWVTENPPLASYYLALAAGFLGWSEVSLHFAFLLPAVAAILGTHRLARRFCNLPMLTALATLFTPVFLVSGTTVMCDVLMLAFWVWAAAFWLEGLEENRPGKLFAAGWLIALAALTKYFGACLIPLLVACSLIGKRRFRQWAAPLLIPLAALCAYQWVSHALYGHALLTKATDYAEYAKGLFVFSGINSGLIALAFTGGCLAAAVIFAPLLWRRRMPSVFAGAAVLAIIALLAGGMMPRHYDWFQGASRTLVELQVVFWAAGGIGVLALAIADVFRRRDAGSWLLALWVFGTFLFTAFFNWTVNGRSLLPMAPAVGILIARRLEQNGLPNLNPFPRGAMLCLAASAALAFGVAQSDFLLATATRQSARLVCANYKSTTGNLWFQGHWGFQYYMEQAGAWALDAKHLRLRPGDTVALPMNNVAFPLNWKDLVLQGTFSVSGPRGFSTWNTPIGAGFYASSWGPLPFAVGRTRPEIVSVYVLEPAAPAPAKN
;
A
#
# COMPACT_ATOMS: atom_id res chain seq x y z
N MET A 1 4.34 52.71 32.62
CA MET A 1 4.40 51.29 32.28
C MET A 1 3.90 51.11 30.84
N ALA A 2 4.78 50.92 29.89
CA ALA A 2 4.43 50.71 28.48
C ALA A 2 4.03 49.27 28.30
N ALA A 3 2.87 49.01 27.67
CA ALA A 3 2.38 47.67 27.34
C ALA A 3 3.35 47.01 26.34
N PRO A 4 3.63 45.68 26.43
CA PRO A 4 4.49 44.99 25.50
C PRO A 4 3.84 44.95 24.13
N THR A 5 4.56 45.40 23.13
CA THR A 5 4.15 45.48 21.73
C THR A 5 3.93 44.07 21.13
N PRO A 6 2.90 43.86 20.29
CA PRO A 6 2.57 42.56 19.68
C PRO A 6 3.54 42.15 18.53
N SER A 7 4.79 42.63 18.53
CA SER A 7 5.77 42.37 17.45
C SER A 7 6.53 41.05 17.54
N SER A 8 6.65 40.43 18.72
CA SER A 8 7.50 39.27 18.93
C SER A 8 7.00 37.99 18.22
N GLY A 9 5.71 37.75 18.15
CA GLY A 9 5.14 36.54 17.53
C GLY A 9 5.24 36.54 16.01
N LYS A 10 5.04 37.69 15.36
CA LYS A 10 5.19 37.77 13.88
C LYS A 10 6.66 37.71 13.45
N GLU A 11 7.57 38.24 14.22
CA GLU A 11 9.00 38.14 13.93
C GLU A 11 9.54 36.72 14.12
N TRP A 12 9.11 36.03 15.16
CA TRP A 12 9.45 34.63 15.39
C TRP A 12 8.92 33.71 14.26
N LEU A 13 7.64 33.89 13.88
CA LEU A 13 7.03 33.17 12.74
C LEU A 13 7.80 33.42 11.44
N ASN A 14 8.18 34.66 11.15
CA ASN A 14 8.94 35.00 9.95
C ASN A 14 10.36 34.39 9.97
N LYS A 15 11.04 34.36 11.12
CA LYS A 15 12.34 33.71 11.27
C LYS A 15 12.23 32.20 11.08
N THR A 16 11.23 31.55 11.67
CA THR A 16 10.98 30.12 11.54
C THR A 16 10.64 29.73 10.10
N CYS A 17 9.75 30.48 9.43
CA CYS A 17 9.43 30.25 8.01
C CYS A 17 10.64 30.41 7.09
N ARG A 18 11.51 31.42 7.36
CA ARG A 18 12.77 31.59 6.63
C ARG A 18 13.73 30.42 6.87
N TRP A 19 13.88 29.99 8.11
CA TRP A 19 14.75 28.86 8.44
C TRP A 19 14.27 27.57 7.76
N LEU A 20 12.97 27.27 7.81
CA LEU A 20 12.39 26.11 7.14
C LEU A 20 12.61 26.17 5.62
N ALA A 21 12.48 27.35 5.01
CA ALA A 21 12.74 27.53 3.59
C ALA A 21 14.22 27.30 3.21
N LEU A 22 15.14 27.64 4.10
CA LEU A 22 16.59 27.43 3.91
C LEU A 22 17.05 25.99 4.19
N HIS A 23 16.25 25.20 4.94
CA HIS A 23 16.60 23.86 5.37
C HIS A 23 15.57 22.82 4.92
N PRO A 24 15.43 22.55 3.60
CA PRO A 24 14.36 21.71 3.04
C PRO A 24 14.34 20.29 3.61
N ASN A 25 15.49 19.70 3.93
CA ASN A 25 15.55 18.36 4.51
C ASN A 25 14.94 18.29 5.92
N TRP A 26 15.22 19.31 6.77
CA TRP A 26 14.61 19.40 8.11
C TRP A 26 13.12 19.67 8.02
N THR A 27 12.70 20.51 7.08
CA THR A 27 11.27 20.79 6.83
C THR A 27 10.55 19.51 6.44
N LEU A 28 11.09 18.73 5.49
CA LEU A 28 10.49 17.46 5.08
C LEU A 28 10.47 16.45 6.21
N LEU A 29 11.55 16.34 6.99
CA LEU A 29 11.58 15.48 8.18
C LEU A 29 10.42 15.82 9.13
N LEU A 30 10.29 17.08 9.51
CA LEU A 30 9.24 17.52 10.43
C LEU A 30 7.83 17.31 9.86
N VAL A 31 7.62 17.58 8.56
CA VAL A 31 6.32 17.37 7.91
C VAL A 31 5.96 15.88 7.83
N VAL A 32 6.90 14.99 7.51
CA VAL A 32 6.65 13.54 7.49
C VAL A 32 6.32 13.03 8.90
N LEU A 33 7.10 13.45 9.91
CA LEU A 33 6.83 13.07 11.30
C LEU A 33 5.45 13.58 11.74
N ALA A 34 5.12 14.84 11.48
CA ALA A 34 3.80 15.41 11.81
C ALA A 34 2.65 14.71 11.07
N ALA A 35 2.87 14.30 9.83
CA ALA A 35 1.87 13.60 9.02
C ALA A 35 1.58 12.18 9.52
N LEU A 36 2.59 11.46 10.00
CA LEU A 36 2.47 10.05 10.38
C LEU A 36 2.31 9.85 11.90
N ALA A 37 2.72 10.80 12.74
CA ALA A 37 2.61 10.70 14.20
C ALA A 37 1.18 10.38 14.72
N PRO A 38 0.09 10.93 14.14
CA PRO A 38 -1.27 10.60 14.57
C PRO A 38 -1.64 9.13 14.42
N PHE A 39 -0.90 8.38 13.59
CA PHE A 39 -1.17 6.98 13.25
C PHE A 39 -0.27 5.97 13.97
N LEU A 40 0.61 6.42 14.87
CA LEU A 40 1.53 5.52 15.59
C LEU A 40 0.82 4.43 16.40
N ALA A 41 -0.36 4.70 16.90
CA ALA A 41 -1.17 3.74 17.66
C ALA A 41 -2.13 2.92 16.79
N LYS A 42 -1.97 2.93 15.46
CA LYS A 42 -2.80 2.16 14.54
C LYS A 42 -2.67 0.66 14.86
N PRO A 43 -3.79 -0.05 15.03
CA PRO A 43 -3.76 -1.50 15.19
C PRO A 43 -3.17 -2.19 13.95
N PHE A 44 -2.47 -3.30 14.18
CA PHE A 44 -2.01 -4.15 13.10
C PHE A 44 -3.19 -4.74 12.34
N ASN A 45 -3.22 -4.58 11.03
CA ASN A 45 -4.34 -5.02 10.20
C ASN A 45 -3.88 -5.42 8.80
N ILE A 46 -4.80 -6.09 8.08
CA ILE A 46 -4.54 -6.68 6.78
C ILE A 46 -3.29 -7.59 6.88
N ASP A 47 -2.25 -7.38 6.12
CA ASP A 47 -1.08 -8.28 6.07
C ASP A 47 0.01 -7.95 7.12
N ASP A 48 -0.13 -6.90 7.96
CA ASP A 48 0.82 -6.62 9.04
C ASP A 48 1.14 -7.87 9.89
N PRO A 49 0.14 -8.73 10.28
CA PRO A 49 0.40 -9.94 11.06
C PRO A 49 1.40 -10.91 10.42
N LEU A 50 1.39 -11.07 9.09
CA LEU A 50 2.33 -11.95 8.40
C LEU A 50 3.79 -11.50 8.59
N PHE A 51 4.03 -10.19 8.51
CA PHE A 51 5.36 -9.62 8.76
C PHE A 51 5.76 -9.74 10.24
N LEU A 52 4.81 -9.58 11.17
CA LEU A 52 5.05 -9.67 12.62
C LEU A 52 5.35 -11.10 13.06
N TRP A 53 4.59 -12.10 12.61
CA TRP A 53 4.86 -13.50 12.93
C TRP A 53 6.21 -13.94 12.35
N THR A 54 6.52 -13.53 11.11
CA THR A 54 7.84 -13.77 10.51
C THR A 54 8.95 -13.07 11.30
N ALA A 55 8.73 -11.84 11.77
CA ALA A 55 9.71 -11.12 12.59
C ALA A 55 9.94 -11.80 13.95
N ARG A 56 8.90 -12.34 14.58
CA ARG A 56 9.02 -13.16 15.82
C ARG A 56 9.80 -14.43 15.56
N GLN A 57 9.55 -15.12 14.45
CA GLN A 57 10.32 -16.29 14.04
C GLN A 57 11.80 -15.93 13.83
N ILE A 58 12.10 -14.86 13.12
CA ILE A 58 13.47 -14.36 12.91
C ILE A 58 14.15 -14.03 14.25
N HIS A 59 13.44 -13.44 15.18
CA HIS A 59 13.99 -13.11 16.51
C HIS A 59 14.41 -14.36 17.28
N ALA A 60 13.67 -15.46 17.15
CA ALA A 60 13.99 -16.74 17.77
C ALA A 60 14.97 -17.59 16.92
N HIS A 61 14.81 -17.57 15.61
CA HIS A 61 15.55 -18.39 14.64
C HIS A 61 15.99 -17.55 13.44
N PRO A 62 17.07 -16.74 13.55
CA PRO A 62 17.45 -15.77 12.51
C PRO A 62 17.77 -16.36 11.14
N ALA A 63 18.19 -17.63 11.08
CA ALA A 63 18.53 -18.30 9.81
C ALA A 63 17.31 -18.93 9.11
N ASP A 64 16.15 -19.03 9.78
CA ASP A 64 14.95 -19.68 9.25
C ASP A 64 13.71 -18.79 9.43
N PRO A 65 13.52 -17.79 8.55
CA PRO A 65 12.46 -16.79 8.69
C PRO A 65 11.04 -17.36 8.54
N TYR A 66 10.85 -18.48 7.84
CA TYR A 66 9.55 -19.04 7.53
C TYR A 66 9.32 -20.47 8.06
N GLY A 67 10.15 -20.94 8.96
CA GLY A 67 10.11 -22.28 9.55
C GLY A 67 8.99 -22.48 10.57
N PHE A 68 7.79 -21.96 10.32
CA PHE A 68 6.60 -22.12 11.16
C PHE A 68 5.34 -22.26 10.29
N LYS A 69 4.21 -22.61 10.94
CA LYS A 69 2.91 -22.70 10.30
C LYS A 69 2.01 -21.55 10.73
N VAL A 70 1.15 -21.11 9.83
CA VAL A 70 0.12 -20.10 10.08
C VAL A 70 -1.20 -20.54 9.43
N ASN A 71 -2.30 -20.32 10.11
CA ASN A 71 -3.62 -20.56 9.57
C ASN A 71 -4.13 -19.27 8.90
N TRP A 72 -3.75 -19.05 7.62
CA TRP A 72 -4.14 -17.83 6.90
C TRP A 72 -5.33 -18.05 5.96
N TYR A 73 -5.43 -19.24 5.37
CA TYR A 73 -6.50 -19.60 4.43
C TYR A 73 -7.49 -20.61 5.00
N GLY A 74 -7.64 -20.66 6.33
CA GLY A 74 -8.52 -21.61 7.01
C GLY A 74 -7.88 -22.98 7.26
N THR A 75 -6.59 -23.15 6.94
CA THR A 75 -5.79 -24.34 7.21
C THR A 75 -4.41 -23.92 7.73
N ALA A 76 -3.83 -24.75 8.61
CA ALA A 76 -2.49 -24.51 9.18
C ALA A 76 -1.41 -24.90 8.16
N ASP A 77 -1.02 -23.97 7.31
CA ASP A 77 -0.06 -24.15 6.24
C ASP A 77 1.33 -23.56 6.59
N PRO A 78 2.43 -24.06 5.98
CA PRO A 78 3.75 -23.48 6.20
C PRO A 78 3.82 -22.01 5.79
N MET A 79 4.48 -21.16 6.59
CA MET A 79 4.58 -19.71 6.31
C MET A 79 5.25 -19.42 4.97
N TRP A 80 6.25 -20.21 4.57
CA TRP A 80 6.89 -20.07 3.26
C TRP A 80 5.93 -20.33 2.09
N TRP A 81 4.83 -21.05 2.32
CA TRP A 81 3.76 -21.25 1.32
C TRP A 81 2.76 -20.10 1.31
N VAL A 82 2.50 -19.47 2.46
CA VAL A 82 1.52 -18.39 2.61
C VAL A 82 2.07 -17.04 2.15
N THR A 83 3.34 -16.74 2.46
CA THR A 83 3.93 -15.44 2.13
C THR A 83 4.39 -15.34 0.69
N GLU A 84 4.11 -14.18 0.08
CA GLU A 84 4.54 -13.85 -1.28
C GLU A 84 5.59 -12.71 -1.30
N ASN A 85 6.22 -12.42 -0.17
CA ASN A 85 7.25 -11.38 -0.06
C ASN A 85 8.53 -11.95 0.52
N PRO A 86 9.71 -11.43 0.11
CA PRO A 86 10.99 -11.77 0.75
C PRO A 86 11.06 -11.24 2.19
N PRO A 87 11.95 -11.78 3.05
CA PRO A 87 11.88 -11.55 4.49
C PRO A 87 12.54 -10.27 5.00
N LEU A 88 13.14 -9.42 4.14
CA LEU A 88 13.96 -8.29 4.62
C LEU A 88 13.16 -7.29 5.47
N ALA A 89 11.89 -7.04 5.14
CA ALA A 89 11.03 -6.19 5.97
C ALA A 89 10.80 -6.80 7.36
N SER A 90 10.64 -8.11 7.45
CA SER A 90 10.49 -8.81 8.73
C SER A 90 11.81 -8.87 9.53
N TYR A 91 12.98 -8.91 8.87
CA TYR A 91 14.27 -8.70 9.55
C TYR A 91 14.39 -7.30 10.14
N TYR A 92 13.96 -6.28 9.39
CA TYR A 92 13.91 -4.90 9.90
C TYR A 92 12.99 -4.79 11.13
N LEU A 93 11.80 -5.41 11.07
CA LEU A 93 10.85 -5.46 12.20
C LEU A 93 11.44 -6.21 13.40
N ALA A 94 12.08 -7.35 13.20
CA ALA A 94 12.71 -8.12 14.27
C ALA A 94 13.80 -7.31 14.97
N LEU A 95 14.64 -6.61 14.20
CA LEU A 95 15.66 -5.72 14.73
C LEU A 95 15.02 -4.56 15.54
N ALA A 96 14.03 -3.88 14.97
CA ALA A 96 13.32 -2.79 15.61
C ALA A 96 12.64 -3.24 16.91
N ALA A 97 11.97 -4.39 16.89
CA ALA A 97 11.30 -4.97 18.04
C ALA A 97 12.27 -5.35 19.16
N GLY A 98 13.47 -5.81 18.83
CA GLY A 98 14.53 -6.12 19.79
C GLY A 98 14.98 -4.90 20.62
N PHE A 99 14.90 -3.69 20.07
CA PHE A 99 15.26 -2.45 20.75
C PHE A 99 14.06 -1.68 21.34
N LEU A 100 12.91 -1.69 20.66
CA LEU A 100 11.77 -0.82 20.97
C LEU A 100 10.56 -1.59 21.53
N GLY A 101 10.58 -2.94 21.45
CA GLY A 101 9.46 -3.79 21.84
C GLY A 101 8.43 -3.99 20.70
N TRP A 102 7.45 -4.86 20.99
CA TRP A 102 6.47 -5.40 20.03
C TRP A 102 5.13 -4.64 20.00
N SER A 103 5.07 -3.44 20.56
CA SER A 103 3.82 -2.66 20.56
C SER A 103 3.55 -2.02 19.21
N GLU A 104 2.26 -1.71 18.92
CA GLU A 104 1.88 -0.97 17.72
C GLU A 104 2.68 0.34 17.61
N VAL A 105 2.76 1.11 18.70
CA VAL A 105 3.46 2.40 18.73
C VAL A 105 4.94 2.25 18.41
N SER A 106 5.61 1.27 19.02
CA SER A 106 7.05 1.03 18.81
C SER A 106 7.38 0.68 17.36
N LEU A 107 6.59 -0.20 16.75
CA LEU A 107 6.87 -0.68 15.40
C LEU A 107 6.47 0.34 14.34
N HIS A 108 5.35 1.05 14.50
CA HIS A 108 5.03 2.17 13.62
C HIS A 108 6.04 3.32 13.76
N PHE A 109 6.54 3.59 14.97
CA PHE A 109 7.62 4.56 15.17
C PHE A 109 8.89 4.16 14.40
N ALA A 110 9.28 2.89 14.43
CA ALA A 110 10.41 2.39 13.63
C ALA A 110 10.18 2.62 12.12
N PHE A 111 8.94 2.47 11.63
CA PHE A 111 8.60 2.67 10.23
C PHE A 111 8.55 4.15 9.79
N LEU A 112 8.64 5.11 10.72
CA LEU A 112 8.88 6.50 10.36
C LEU A 112 10.23 6.69 9.65
N LEU A 113 11.25 5.90 9.99
CA LEU A 113 12.57 6.00 9.37
C LEU A 113 12.53 5.72 7.85
N PRO A 114 12.01 4.59 7.36
CA PRO A 114 11.87 4.37 5.92
C PRO A 114 10.93 5.38 5.25
N ALA A 115 9.87 5.86 5.91
CA ALA A 115 9.00 6.89 5.36
C ALA A 115 9.74 8.22 5.14
N VAL A 116 10.51 8.68 6.14
CA VAL A 116 11.38 9.85 6.02
C VAL A 116 12.42 9.64 4.92
N ALA A 117 13.07 8.47 4.89
CA ALA A 117 14.07 8.15 3.87
C ALA A 117 13.47 8.18 2.45
N ALA A 118 12.25 7.66 2.26
CA ALA A 118 11.55 7.69 0.97
C ALA A 118 11.28 9.12 0.49
N ILE A 119 10.82 10.02 1.38
CA ILE A 119 10.51 11.40 1.02
C ILE A 119 11.78 12.23 0.80
N LEU A 120 12.82 12.06 1.63
CA LEU A 120 14.11 12.72 1.42
C LEU A 120 14.80 12.22 0.13
N GLY A 121 14.72 10.91 -0.15
CA GLY A 121 15.21 10.33 -1.41
C GLY A 121 14.45 10.88 -2.62
N THR A 122 13.13 11.03 -2.51
CA THR A 122 12.29 11.66 -3.55
C THR A 122 12.69 13.11 -3.79
N HIS A 123 12.89 13.89 -2.73
CA HIS A 123 13.38 15.26 -2.82
C HIS A 123 14.74 15.33 -3.52
N ARG A 124 15.70 14.47 -3.12
CA ARG A 124 17.04 14.39 -3.73
C ARG A 124 16.95 14.05 -5.21
N LEU A 125 16.16 13.04 -5.56
CA LEU A 125 15.94 12.60 -6.93
C LEU A 125 15.31 13.72 -7.78
N ALA A 126 14.28 14.39 -7.25
CA ALA A 126 13.56 15.46 -7.94
C ALA A 126 14.46 16.65 -8.33
N ARG A 127 15.48 16.98 -7.52
CA ARG A 127 16.46 18.05 -7.82
C ARG A 127 17.17 17.88 -9.17
N ARG A 128 17.14 16.68 -9.73
CA ARG A 128 17.74 16.41 -11.06
C ARG A 128 16.76 16.65 -12.21
N PHE A 129 15.48 16.66 -11.90
CA PHE A 129 14.42 16.73 -12.91
C PHE A 129 13.71 18.08 -12.96
N CYS A 130 13.66 18.79 -11.84
CA CYS A 130 12.87 20.01 -11.70
C CYS A 130 13.46 20.96 -10.65
N ASN A 131 13.03 22.23 -10.71
CA ASN A 131 13.41 23.27 -9.75
C ASN A 131 12.42 23.37 -8.56
N LEU A 132 11.41 22.49 -8.50
CA LEU A 132 10.40 22.41 -7.45
C LEU A 132 10.49 21.08 -6.66
N PRO A 133 11.69 20.67 -6.18
CA PRO A 133 11.87 19.37 -5.54
C PRO A 133 11.08 19.23 -4.23
N MET A 134 10.89 20.34 -3.49
CA MET A 134 10.05 20.37 -2.27
C MET A 134 8.59 20.06 -2.62
N LEU A 135 8.04 20.68 -3.65
CA LEU A 135 6.69 20.39 -4.12
C LEU A 135 6.53 18.93 -4.53
N THR A 136 7.51 18.38 -5.24
CA THR A 136 7.55 16.96 -5.60
C THR A 136 7.45 16.06 -4.38
N ALA A 137 8.29 16.30 -3.37
CA ALA A 137 8.32 15.51 -2.16
C ALA A 137 6.99 15.58 -1.38
N LEU A 138 6.42 16.79 -1.25
CA LEU A 138 5.13 17.00 -0.59
C LEU A 138 3.96 16.43 -1.39
N ALA A 139 3.97 16.55 -2.72
CA ALA A 139 2.96 15.93 -3.58
C ALA A 139 3.01 14.41 -3.52
N THR A 140 4.19 13.80 -3.33
CA THR A 140 4.36 12.37 -3.09
C THR A 140 3.84 11.97 -1.71
N LEU A 141 4.23 12.68 -0.65
CA LEU A 141 3.80 12.44 0.73
C LEU A 141 2.27 12.48 0.85
N PHE A 142 1.65 13.49 0.28
CA PHE A 142 0.20 13.72 0.37
C PHE A 142 -0.59 13.01 -0.74
N THR A 143 -0.13 11.83 -1.15
CA THR A 143 -0.95 10.89 -1.91
C THR A 143 -1.65 9.91 -0.96
N PRO A 144 -2.91 9.50 -1.24
CA PRO A 144 -3.57 8.45 -0.46
C PRO A 144 -2.73 7.18 -0.34
N VAL A 145 -2.07 6.77 -1.43
CA VAL A 145 -1.24 5.55 -1.41
C VAL A 145 -0.04 5.66 -0.48
N PHE A 146 0.61 6.82 -0.39
CA PHE A 146 1.75 6.99 0.50
C PHE A 146 1.31 7.02 1.97
N LEU A 147 0.28 7.82 2.31
CA LEU A 147 -0.16 7.93 3.71
C LEU A 147 -0.74 6.60 4.24
N VAL A 148 -1.54 5.88 3.45
CA VAL A 148 -2.05 4.57 3.87
C VAL A 148 -0.90 3.57 4.05
N SER A 149 0.02 3.47 3.08
CA SER A 149 1.17 2.56 3.18
C SER A 149 2.15 2.97 4.29
N GLY A 150 2.33 4.27 4.54
CA GLY A 150 3.19 4.81 5.59
C GLY A 150 2.67 4.58 7.01
N THR A 151 1.41 4.19 7.15
CA THR A 151 0.77 3.83 8.43
C THR A 151 0.63 2.33 8.63
N THR A 152 1.40 1.50 7.93
CA THR A 152 1.49 0.05 8.09
C THR A 152 2.93 -0.36 8.39
N VAL A 153 3.12 -1.55 8.92
CA VAL A 153 4.44 -2.14 9.15
C VAL A 153 4.82 -3.16 8.05
N MET A 154 4.22 -3.02 6.89
CA MET A 154 4.47 -3.85 5.71
C MET A 154 5.72 -3.43 4.95
N CYS A 155 6.10 -4.20 3.95
CA CYS A 155 7.33 -4.02 3.18
C CYS A 155 7.36 -2.79 2.25
N ASP A 156 6.21 -2.16 1.95
CA ASP A 156 6.03 -1.27 0.80
C ASP A 156 6.84 0.03 0.89
N VAL A 157 6.79 0.73 2.05
CA VAL A 157 7.51 2.00 2.24
C VAL A 157 9.01 1.77 2.40
N LEU A 158 9.41 0.67 3.03
CA LEU A 158 10.83 0.30 3.12
C LEU A 158 11.41 0.02 1.72
N MET A 159 10.69 -0.72 0.89
CA MET A 159 11.07 -0.95 -0.50
C MET A 159 11.13 0.37 -1.28
N LEU A 160 10.16 1.27 -1.11
CA LEU A 160 10.16 2.58 -1.76
C LEU A 160 11.37 3.43 -1.35
N ALA A 161 11.77 3.39 -0.08
CA ALA A 161 12.97 4.09 0.39
C ALA A 161 14.21 3.62 -0.38
N PHE A 162 14.44 2.31 -0.45
CA PHE A 162 15.55 1.76 -1.24
C PHE A 162 15.43 2.11 -2.73
N TRP A 163 14.23 2.08 -3.28
CA TRP A 163 13.95 2.39 -4.68
C TRP A 163 14.39 3.81 -5.06
N VAL A 164 13.94 4.82 -4.32
CA VAL A 164 14.22 6.22 -4.67
C VAL A 164 15.68 6.59 -4.48
N TRP A 165 16.34 6.03 -3.46
CA TRP A 165 17.78 6.23 -3.26
C TRP A 165 18.62 5.50 -4.30
N ALA A 166 18.21 4.28 -4.71
CA ALA A 166 18.86 3.56 -5.81
C ALA A 166 18.79 4.37 -7.10
N ALA A 167 17.61 4.88 -7.47
CA ALA A 167 17.42 5.71 -8.65
C ALA A 167 18.26 7.00 -8.59
N ALA A 168 18.27 7.67 -7.43
CA ALA A 168 19.07 8.89 -7.23
C ALA A 168 20.57 8.62 -7.39
N PHE A 169 21.12 7.61 -6.71
CA PHE A 169 22.54 7.27 -6.79
C PHE A 169 22.94 6.74 -8.16
N TRP A 170 22.05 5.99 -8.83
CA TRP A 170 22.31 5.53 -10.19
C TRP A 170 22.50 6.68 -11.16
N LEU A 171 21.57 7.63 -11.18
CA LEU A 171 21.66 8.80 -12.05
C LEU A 171 22.87 9.67 -11.71
N GLU A 172 23.11 9.91 -10.42
CA GLU A 172 24.30 10.65 -9.97
C GLU A 172 25.60 9.95 -10.37
N GLY A 173 25.67 8.64 -10.21
CA GLY A 173 26.84 7.85 -10.56
C GLY A 173 27.16 7.88 -12.04
N LEU A 174 26.12 7.85 -12.90
CA LEU A 174 26.27 7.95 -14.36
C LEU A 174 26.69 9.35 -14.82
N GLU A 175 26.14 10.41 -14.22
CA GLU A 175 26.41 11.79 -14.63
C GLU A 175 27.79 12.27 -14.14
N GLU A 176 28.11 11.96 -12.88
CA GLU A 176 29.35 12.37 -12.24
C GLU A 176 30.53 11.40 -12.48
N ASN A 177 30.27 10.31 -13.22
CA ASN A 177 31.23 9.22 -13.46
C ASN A 177 31.82 8.65 -12.15
N ARG A 178 30.95 8.44 -11.13
CA ARG A 178 31.33 7.94 -9.81
C ARG A 178 30.92 6.49 -9.62
N PRO A 179 31.80 5.51 -9.82
CA PRO A 179 31.46 4.10 -9.69
C PRO A 179 30.95 3.72 -8.29
N GLY A 180 31.47 4.33 -7.23
CA GLY A 180 30.98 4.09 -5.86
C GLY A 180 29.49 4.34 -5.67
N LYS A 181 28.92 5.37 -6.32
CA LYS A 181 27.47 5.63 -6.29
C LYS A 181 26.70 4.56 -7.07
N LEU A 182 27.23 4.06 -8.18
CA LEU A 182 26.61 2.99 -8.97
C LEU A 182 26.60 1.67 -8.19
N PHE A 183 27.69 1.32 -7.50
CA PHE A 183 27.74 0.15 -6.62
C PHE A 183 26.77 0.29 -5.43
N ALA A 184 26.71 1.48 -4.80
CA ALA A 184 25.72 1.75 -3.77
C ALA A 184 24.28 1.59 -4.28
N ALA A 185 23.98 2.06 -5.51
CA ALA A 185 22.69 1.83 -6.15
C ALA A 185 22.43 0.35 -6.38
N GLY A 186 23.42 -0.44 -6.83
CA GLY A 186 23.30 -1.90 -6.97
C GLY A 186 22.89 -2.60 -5.67
N TRP A 187 23.51 -2.23 -4.55
CA TRP A 187 23.12 -2.74 -3.22
C TRP A 187 21.69 -2.31 -2.83
N LEU A 188 21.33 -1.05 -3.07
CA LEU A 188 19.97 -0.57 -2.78
C LEU A 188 18.91 -1.26 -3.64
N ILE A 189 19.21 -1.61 -4.90
CA ILE A 189 18.33 -2.42 -5.75
C ILE A 189 18.16 -3.83 -5.15
N ALA A 190 19.26 -4.44 -4.70
CA ALA A 190 19.22 -5.74 -4.05
C ALA A 190 18.34 -5.70 -2.77
N LEU A 191 18.53 -4.69 -1.92
CA LEU A 191 17.72 -4.50 -0.72
C LEU A 191 16.24 -4.26 -1.06
N ALA A 192 15.94 -3.45 -2.09
CA ALA A 192 14.57 -3.25 -2.56
C ALA A 192 13.92 -4.56 -3.01
N ALA A 193 14.65 -5.37 -3.80
CA ALA A 193 14.17 -6.65 -4.31
C ALA A 193 13.98 -7.69 -3.20
N LEU A 194 14.86 -7.71 -2.18
CA LEU A 194 14.75 -8.59 -1.01
C LEU A 194 13.73 -8.09 0.03
N THR A 195 13.25 -6.85 -0.10
CA THR A 195 12.13 -6.32 0.70
C THR A 195 10.79 -6.68 0.06
N LYS A 196 10.68 -6.52 -1.25
CA LYS A 196 9.52 -6.88 -2.06
C LYS A 196 10.00 -7.20 -3.46
N TYR A 197 9.57 -8.33 -4.05
CA TYR A 197 10.03 -8.75 -5.39
C TYR A 197 9.85 -7.67 -6.47
N PHE A 198 8.83 -6.82 -6.32
CA PHE A 198 8.64 -5.67 -7.20
C PHE A 198 9.87 -4.74 -7.27
N GLY A 199 10.70 -4.69 -6.23
CA GLY A 199 11.98 -3.94 -6.24
C GLY A 199 12.92 -4.34 -7.37
N ALA A 200 12.84 -5.58 -7.87
CA ALA A 200 13.62 -6.05 -9.01
C ALA A 200 13.27 -5.32 -10.33
N CYS A 201 12.08 -4.69 -10.44
CA CYS A 201 11.69 -3.90 -11.61
C CYS A 201 12.59 -2.66 -11.82
N LEU A 202 13.35 -2.25 -10.79
CA LEU A 202 14.40 -1.23 -10.95
C LEU A 202 15.48 -1.66 -11.95
N ILE A 203 15.79 -2.95 -12.04
CA ILE A 203 16.85 -3.46 -12.94
C ILE A 203 16.52 -3.08 -14.40
N PRO A 204 15.42 -3.54 -15.02
CA PRO A 204 15.11 -3.20 -16.39
C PRO A 204 14.85 -1.69 -16.58
N LEU A 205 14.29 -1.00 -15.58
CA LEU A 205 14.04 0.43 -15.63
C LEU A 205 15.35 1.24 -15.76
N LEU A 206 16.35 0.93 -14.93
CA LEU A 206 17.63 1.65 -14.92
C LEU A 206 18.54 1.22 -16.09
N VAL A 207 18.42 -0.03 -16.56
CA VAL A 207 19.05 -0.47 -17.83
C VAL A 207 18.50 0.34 -18.98
N ALA A 208 17.18 0.43 -19.15
CA ALA A 208 16.55 1.20 -20.21
C ALA A 208 16.97 2.69 -20.17
N CYS A 209 17.00 3.29 -18.97
CA CYS A 209 17.47 4.65 -18.77
C CYS A 209 18.93 4.82 -19.23
N SER A 210 19.82 3.88 -18.88
CA SER A 210 21.24 3.93 -19.23
C SER A 210 21.46 3.79 -20.73
N LEU A 211 20.68 2.92 -21.40
CA LEU A 211 20.73 2.75 -22.86
C LEU A 211 20.21 3.98 -23.61
N ILE A 212 19.07 4.52 -23.20
CA ILE A 212 18.48 5.73 -23.81
C ILE A 212 19.43 6.93 -23.61
N GLY A 213 20.05 7.02 -22.43
CA GLY A 213 21.06 8.04 -22.13
C GLY A 213 22.40 7.80 -22.83
N LYS A 214 22.53 6.79 -23.70
CA LYS A 214 23.75 6.40 -24.44
C LYS A 214 24.97 6.25 -23.53
N ARG A 215 24.77 5.75 -22.31
CA ARG A 215 25.85 5.55 -21.33
C ARG A 215 26.67 4.31 -21.69
N ARG A 216 27.98 4.35 -21.46
CA ARG A 216 28.88 3.24 -21.78
C ARG A 216 28.53 2.00 -20.94
N PHE A 217 28.29 0.87 -21.57
CA PHE A 217 27.90 -0.40 -20.93
C PHE A 217 28.81 -0.78 -19.75
N ARG A 218 30.13 -0.63 -19.93
CA ARG A 218 31.14 -0.94 -18.91
C ARG A 218 30.95 -0.13 -17.61
N GLN A 219 30.30 1.04 -17.63
CA GLN A 219 30.11 1.88 -16.45
C GLN A 219 29.03 1.32 -15.52
N TRP A 220 27.94 0.75 -16.07
CA TRP A 220 26.75 0.39 -15.30
C TRP A 220 26.46 -1.11 -15.23
N ALA A 221 27.09 -1.95 -16.05
CA ALA A 221 26.81 -3.39 -16.06
C ALA A 221 27.25 -4.09 -14.76
N ALA A 222 28.48 -3.82 -14.29
CA ALA A 222 29.02 -4.47 -13.09
C ALA A 222 28.19 -4.24 -11.82
N PRO A 223 27.71 -3.02 -11.48
CA PRO A 223 26.80 -2.80 -10.35
C PRO A 223 25.51 -3.60 -10.39
N LEU A 224 24.99 -3.94 -11.58
CA LEU A 224 23.77 -4.76 -11.72
C LEU A 224 23.98 -6.24 -11.41
N LEU A 225 25.21 -6.71 -11.36
CA LEU A 225 25.50 -8.07 -10.91
C LEU A 225 25.15 -8.27 -9.43
N ILE A 226 25.17 -7.21 -8.62
CA ILE A 226 24.86 -7.27 -7.19
C ILE A 226 23.40 -7.72 -6.95
N PRO A 227 22.37 -7.04 -7.47
CA PRO A 227 20.98 -7.48 -7.26
C PRO A 227 20.70 -8.84 -7.90
N LEU A 228 21.31 -9.16 -9.05
CA LEU A 228 21.16 -10.47 -9.66
C LEU A 228 21.76 -11.57 -8.78
N ALA A 229 22.99 -11.39 -8.29
CA ALA A 229 23.63 -12.33 -7.37
C ALA A 229 22.82 -12.49 -6.06
N ALA A 230 22.29 -11.38 -5.51
CA ALA A 230 21.47 -11.42 -4.30
C ALA A 230 20.18 -12.21 -4.50
N LEU A 231 19.49 -12.05 -5.64
CA LEU A 231 18.30 -12.81 -5.97
C LEU A 231 18.62 -14.29 -6.22
N CYS A 232 19.72 -14.61 -6.92
CA CYS A 232 20.17 -15.99 -7.10
C CYS A 232 20.52 -16.65 -5.76
N ALA A 233 21.24 -15.95 -4.88
CA ALA A 233 21.56 -16.44 -3.54
C ALA A 233 20.29 -16.68 -2.71
N TYR A 234 19.32 -15.75 -2.76
CA TYR A 234 18.03 -15.92 -2.10
C TYR A 234 17.25 -17.13 -2.62
N GLN A 235 17.22 -17.36 -3.93
CA GLN A 235 16.59 -18.54 -4.54
C GLN A 235 17.26 -19.83 -4.06
N TRP A 236 18.60 -19.87 -4.04
CA TRP A 236 19.35 -21.02 -3.58
C TRP A 236 19.11 -21.29 -2.09
N VAL A 237 19.18 -20.28 -1.23
CA VAL A 237 18.94 -20.40 0.22
C VAL A 237 17.51 -20.85 0.50
N SER A 238 16.52 -20.24 -0.15
CA SER A 238 15.12 -20.63 0.04
C SER A 238 14.83 -22.05 -0.42
N HIS A 239 15.46 -22.50 -1.52
CA HIS A 239 15.36 -23.88 -1.96
C HIS A 239 16.01 -24.85 -0.96
N ALA A 240 17.17 -24.50 -0.41
CA ALA A 240 17.86 -25.32 0.58
C ALA A 240 17.06 -25.45 1.90
N LEU A 241 16.38 -24.38 2.34
CA LEU A 241 15.61 -24.39 3.60
C LEU A 241 14.22 -25.02 3.45
N TYR A 242 13.52 -24.76 2.34
CA TYR A 242 12.10 -25.10 2.21
C TYR A 242 11.80 -26.08 1.08
N GLY A 243 12.81 -26.53 0.32
CA GLY A 243 12.64 -27.37 -0.87
C GLY A 243 12.04 -26.62 -2.07
N HIS A 244 11.80 -25.32 -1.96
CA HIS A 244 11.18 -24.48 -2.98
C HIS A 244 11.92 -23.16 -3.16
N ALA A 245 12.11 -22.77 -4.42
CA ALA A 245 12.66 -21.47 -4.79
C ALA A 245 11.54 -20.39 -4.70
N LEU A 246 11.53 -19.58 -3.65
CA LEU A 246 10.37 -18.75 -3.29
C LEU A 246 10.05 -17.63 -4.29
N LEU A 247 11.02 -17.13 -5.05
CA LEU A 247 10.73 -16.16 -6.13
C LEU A 247 9.93 -16.83 -7.26
N THR A 248 10.31 -18.05 -7.66
CA THR A 248 9.57 -18.81 -8.66
C THR A 248 8.16 -19.14 -8.16
N LYS A 249 8.05 -19.60 -6.90
CA LYS A 249 6.76 -19.87 -6.27
C LYS A 249 5.85 -18.64 -6.25
N ALA A 250 6.38 -17.44 -6.01
CA ALA A 250 5.59 -16.20 -6.04
C ALA A 250 5.07 -15.86 -7.45
N THR A 251 5.81 -16.23 -8.51
CA THR A 251 5.31 -16.07 -9.89
C THR A 251 4.21 -17.08 -10.21
N ASP A 252 4.37 -18.33 -9.79
CA ASP A 252 3.37 -19.40 -9.96
C ASP A 252 2.07 -19.06 -9.20
N TYR A 253 2.19 -18.52 -7.97
CA TYR A 253 1.04 -18.02 -7.21
C TYR A 253 0.32 -16.88 -7.92
N ALA A 254 1.07 -15.93 -8.48
CA ALA A 254 0.45 -14.80 -9.20
C ALA A 254 -0.32 -15.27 -10.44
N GLU A 255 0.16 -16.29 -11.14
CA GLU A 255 -0.53 -16.90 -12.27
C GLU A 255 -1.78 -17.67 -11.83
N TYR A 256 -1.66 -18.51 -10.80
CA TYR A 256 -2.78 -19.26 -10.23
C TYR A 256 -3.87 -18.34 -9.69
N ALA A 257 -3.52 -17.34 -8.90
CA ALA A 257 -4.48 -16.41 -8.29
C ALA A 257 -5.22 -15.56 -9.34
N LYS A 258 -4.56 -15.20 -10.45
CA LYS A 258 -5.24 -14.57 -11.59
C LYS A 258 -6.30 -15.46 -12.21
N GLY A 259 -6.05 -16.76 -12.29
CA GLY A 259 -7.01 -17.74 -12.81
C GLY A 259 -8.28 -17.83 -11.97
N LEU A 260 -8.19 -17.57 -10.65
CA LEU A 260 -9.34 -17.56 -9.74
C LEU A 260 -10.23 -16.31 -9.93
N PHE A 261 -9.63 -15.17 -10.29
CA PHE A 261 -10.31 -13.89 -10.47
C PHE A 261 -10.31 -13.51 -11.95
N VAL A 262 -11.19 -14.13 -12.74
CA VAL A 262 -11.27 -13.92 -14.21
C VAL A 262 -11.83 -12.52 -14.51
N PHE A 263 -10.96 -11.51 -14.45
CA PHE A 263 -11.23 -10.22 -15.05
C PHE A 263 -10.80 -10.23 -16.53
N SER A 264 -11.63 -9.71 -17.43
CA SER A 264 -11.17 -9.42 -18.79
C SER A 264 -10.00 -8.40 -18.72
N GLY A 265 -9.09 -8.42 -19.69
CA GLY A 265 -8.00 -7.44 -19.73
C GLY A 265 -8.48 -5.99 -19.71
N ILE A 266 -9.66 -5.72 -20.29
CA ILE A 266 -10.32 -4.39 -20.26
C ILE A 266 -10.71 -4.00 -18.84
N ASN A 267 -11.32 -4.92 -18.09
CA ASN A 267 -11.72 -4.66 -16.70
C ASN A 267 -10.51 -4.47 -15.78
N SER A 268 -9.48 -5.30 -15.92
CA SER A 268 -8.24 -5.13 -15.17
C SER A 268 -7.58 -3.78 -15.46
N GLY A 269 -7.54 -3.36 -16.73
CA GLY A 269 -7.04 -2.06 -17.14
C GLY A 269 -7.86 -0.90 -16.57
N LEU A 270 -9.21 -0.98 -16.61
CA LEU A 270 -10.10 0.04 -16.07
C LEU A 270 -9.95 0.18 -14.54
N ILE A 271 -9.92 -0.95 -13.82
CA ILE A 271 -9.70 -0.97 -12.38
C ILE A 271 -8.33 -0.40 -12.03
N ALA A 272 -7.27 -0.79 -12.75
CA ALA A 272 -5.94 -0.24 -12.55
C ALA A 272 -5.87 1.27 -12.82
N LEU A 273 -6.61 1.78 -13.81
CA LEU A 273 -6.75 3.23 -14.03
C LEU A 273 -7.47 3.91 -12.86
N ALA A 274 -8.55 3.31 -12.34
CA ALA A 274 -9.25 3.85 -11.18
C ALA A 274 -8.36 3.86 -9.93
N PHE A 275 -7.60 2.80 -9.72
CA PHE A 275 -6.60 2.75 -8.65
C PHE A 275 -5.49 3.78 -8.85
N THR A 276 -4.98 3.94 -10.08
CA THR A 276 -3.95 4.94 -10.39
C THR A 276 -4.44 6.36 -10.08
N GLY A 277 -5.65 6.73 -10.51
CA GLY A 277 -6.21 8.05 -10.24
C GLY A 277 -6.49 8.29 -8.75
N GLY A 278 -7.09 7.33 -8.06
CA GLY A 278 -7.40 7.45 -6.64
C GLY A 278 -6.17 7.41 -5.74
N CYS A 279 -5.25 6.47 -5.96
CA CYS A 279 -4.00 6.36 -5.22
C CYS A 279 -3.11 7.59 -5.38
N LEU A 280 -3.08 8.18 -6.57
CA LEU A 280 -2.28 9.35 -6.95
C LEU A 280 -3.17 10.60 -7.13
N ALA A 281 -4.19 10.74 -6.30
CA ALA A 281 -5.19 11.79 -6.36
C ALA A 281 -4.60 13.22 -6.38
N ALA A 282 -3.37 13.40 -5.90
CA ALA A 282 -2.63 14.66 -6.05
C ALA A 282 -2.59 15.12 -7.52
N ALA A 283 -2.34 14.22 -8.47
CA ALA A 283 -2.33 14.59 -9.90
C ALA A 283 -3.70 15.05 -10.41
N VAL A 284 -4.78 14.46 -9.88
CA VAL A 284 -6.17 14.86 -10.20
C VAL A 284 -6.49 16.24 -9.62
N ILE A 285 -6.10 16.47 -8.36
CA ILE A 285 -6.32 17.75 -7.66
C ILE A 285 -5.51 18.88 -8.31
N PHE A 286 -4.29 18.60 -8.79
CA PHE A 286 -3.47 19.55 -9.52
C PHE A 286 -3.91 19.75 -10.99
N ALA A 287 -4.83 18.94 -11.53
CA ALA A 287 -5.22 18.99 -12.95
C ALA A 287 -5.59 20.39 -13.47
N PRO A 288 -6.30 21.27 -12.73
CA PRO A 288 -6.58 22.63 -13.19
C PRO A 288 -5.32 23.45 -13.49
N LEU A 289 -4.25 23.27 -12.70
CA LEU A 289 -2.96 23.94 -12.90
C LEU A 289 -2.12 23.27 -13.98
N LEU A 290 -2.23 21.93 -14.13
CA LEU A 290 -1.46 21.15 -15.10
C LEU A 290 -1.97 21.34 -16.53
N TRP A 291 -3.30 21.35 -16.73
CA TRP A 291 -3.94 21.38 -18.04
C TRP A 291 -4.53 22.75 -18.41
N ARG A 292 -4.71 23.65 -17.43
CA ARG A 292 -5.25 25.02 -17.64
C ARG A 292 -6.55 25.00 -18.47
N ARG A 293 -6.61 25.79 -19.54
CA ARG A 293 -7.78 25.87 -20.45
C ARG A 293 -8.14 24.54 -21.12
N ARG A 294 -7.20 23.59 -21.21
CA ARG A 294 -7.44 22.25 -21.77
C ARG A 294 -7.99 21.24 -20.77
N MET A 295 -8.04 21.61 -19.47
CA MET A 295 -8.49 20.71 -18.41
C MET A 295 -9.87 20.11 -18.67
N PRO A 296 -10.92 20.88 -19.05
CA PRO A 296 -12.25 20.30 -19.29
C PRO A 296 -12.22 19.27 -20.44
N SER A 297 -11.54 19.59 -21.56
CA SER A 297 -11.46 18.68 -22.70
C SER A 297 -10.66 17.41 -22.39
N VAL A 298 -9.54 17.51 -21.66
CA VAL A 298 -8.73 16.35 -21.25
C VAL A 298 -9.53 15.45 -20.32
N PHE A 299 -10.19 16.05 -19.32
CA PHE A 299 -10.97 15.26 -18.35
C PHE A 299 -12.23 14.66 -18.98
N ALA A 300 -12.95 15.40 -19.83
CA ALA A 300 -14.09 14.87 -20.56
C ALA A 300 -13.70 13.74 -21.52
N GLY A 301 -12.60 13.89 -22.27
CA GLY A 301 -12.10 12.82 -23.14
C GLY A 301 -11.68 11.57 -22.33
N ALA A 302 -11.02 11.76 -21.22
CA ALA A 302 -10.63 10.66 -20.32
C ALA A 302 -11.87 9.97 -19.70
N ALA A 303 -12.89 10.74 -19.29
CA ALA A 303 -14.13 10.18 -18.77
C ALA A 303 -14.90 9.38 -19.85
N VAL A 304 -14.97 9.88 -21.07
CA VAL A 304 -15.57 9.15 -22.21
C VAL A 304 -14.83 7.82 -22.44
N LEU A 305 -13.49 7.83 -22.46
CA LEU A 305 -12.70 6.60 -22.61
C LEU A 305 -12.96 5.61 -21.45
N ALA A 306 -13.06 6.11 -20.22
CA ALA A 306 -13.39 5.28 -19.06
C ALA A 306 -14.81 4.69 -19.14
N ILE A 307 -15.79 5.46 -19.62
CA ILE A 307 -17.15 4.98 -19.87
C ILE A 307 -17.16 3.91 -20.97
N ILE A 308 -16.47 4.14 -22.08
CA ILE A 308 -16.36 3.15 -23.15
C ILE A 308 -15.72 1.86 -22.63
N ALA A 309 -14.66 1.95 -21.83
CA ALA A 309 -14.01 0.78 -21.20
C ALA A 309 -14.95 0.06 -20.25
N LEU A 310 -15.75 0.79 -19.46
CA LEU A 310 -16.74 0.22 -18.54
C LEU A 310 -17.83 -0.54 -19.31
N LEU A 311 -18.34 0.03 -20.38
CA LEU A 311 -19.35 -0.60 -21.23
C LEU A 311 -18.78 -1.83 -21.97
N ALA A 312 -17.57 -1.72 -22.55
CA ALA A 312 -16.88 -2.80 -23.24
C ALA A 312 -16.52 -3.96 -22.30
N GLY A 313 -16.22 -3.65 -21.03
CA GLY A 313 -15.97 -4.64 -19.98
C GLY A 313 -17.23 -5.31 -19.42
N GLY A 314 -18.41 -4.97 -19.91
CA GLY A 314 -19.69 -5.55 -19.43
C GLY A 314 -20.19 -4.94 -18.12
N MET A 315 -19.99 -3.65 -17.88
CA MET A 315 -20.57 -2.89 -16.75
C MET A 315 -20.22 -3.46 -15.37
N MET A 316 -19.02 -3.69 -15.02
CA MET A 316 -18.53 -4.41 -13.85
C MET A 316 -18.74 -5.94 -13.94
N PRO A 317 -17.68 -6.71 -13.76
CA PRO A 317 -17.75 -8.16 -13.84
C PRO A 317 -18.72 -8.74 -12.79
N ARG A 318 -19.28 -9.91 -13.09
CA ARG A 318 -20.17 -10.68 -12.18
C ARG A 318 -19.55 -10.93 -10.81
N HIS A 319 -18.25 -10.90 -10.71
CA HIS A 319 -17.53 -10.98 -9.43
C HIS A 319 -17.96 -9.91 -8.42
N TYR A 320 -18.54 -8.77 -8.88
CA TYR A 320 -19.07 -7.70 -8.04
C TYR A 320 -20.59 -7.64 -7.99
N ASP A 321 -21.29 -8.79 -8.13
CA ASP A 321 -22.74 -8.86 -8.14
C ASP A 321 -23.40 -8.44 -6.79
N TRP A 322 -22.63 -8.30 -5.72
CA TRP A 322 -23.11 -7.71 -4.46
C TRP A 322 -23.41 -6.19 -4.54
N PHE A 323 -22.99 -5.50 -5.62
CA PHE A 323 -23.42 -4.13 -5.88
C PHE A 323 -24.76 -4.14 -6.59
N GLN A 324 -25.83 -3.72 -5.92
CA GLN A 324 -27.17 -3.67 -6.48
C GLN A 324 -27.77 -2.27 -6.37
N GLY A 325 -28.61 -1.88 -7.33
CA GLY A 325 -29.36 -0.64 -7.32
C GLY A 325 -28.48 0.62 -7.26
N ALA A 326 -28.86 1.59 -6.45
CA ALA A 326 -28.18 2.88 -6.31
C ALA A 326 -26.71 2.77 -5.86
N SER A 327 -26.35 1.74 -5.11
CA SER A 327 -24.97 1.50 -4.69
C SER A 327 -24.07 1.17 -5.88
N ARG A 328 -24.58 0.41 -6.84
CA ARG A 328 -23.84 0.06 -8.07
C ARG A 328 -23.53 1.29 -8.90
N THR A 329 -24.51 2.13 -9.15
CA THR A 329 -24.32 3.38 -9.91
C THR A 329 -23.29 4.29 -9.25
N LEU A 330 -23.33 4.43 -7.93
CA LEU A 330 -22.36 5.24 -7.18
C LEU A 330 -20.94 4.68 -7.32
N VAL A 331 -20.76 3.36 -7.27
CA VAL A 331 -19.46 2.71 -7.46
C VAL A 331 -18.96 2.95 -8.89
N GLU A 332 -19.80 2.74 -9.91
CA GLU A 332 -19.45 2.94 -11.31
C GLU A 332 -19.06 4.40 -11.61
N LEU A 333 -19.78 5.37 -11.05
CA LEU A 333 -19.42 6.80 -11.15
C LEU A 333 -18.06 7.09 -10.54
N GLN A 334 -17.77 6.55 -9.35
CA GLN A 334 -16.45 6.70 -8.72
C GLN A 334 -15.35 6.01 -9.55
N VAL A 335 -15.60 4.83 -10.13
CA VAL A 335 -14.66 4.15 -11.03
C VAL A 335 -14.36 5.02 -12.25
N VAL A 336 -15.38 5.56 -12.92
CA VAL A 336 -15.19 6.44 -14.08
C VAL A 336 -14.40 7.69 -13.70
N PHE A 337 -14.74 8.33 -12.58
CA PHE A 337 -14.04 9.54 -12.12
C PHE A 337 -12.56 9.28 -11.85
N TRP A 338 -12.24 8.24 -11.08
CA TRP A 338 -10.85 7.92 -10.75
C TRP A 338 -10.10 7.33 -11.95
N ALA A 339 -10.76 6.56 -12.82
CA ALA A 339 -10.14 6.08 -14.05
C ALA A 339 -9.78 7.23 -15.00
N ALA A 340 -10.63 8.25 -15.11
CA ALA A 340 -10.30 9.47 -15.85
C ALA A 340 -9.08 10.18 -15.24
N GLY A 341 -8.98 10.20 -13.92
CA GLY A 341 -7.77 10.67 -13.21
C GLY A 341 -6.53 9.86 -13.56
N GLY A 342 -6.64 8.53 -13.58
CA GLY A 342 -5.55 7.62 -13.98
C GLY A 342 -5.09 7.83 -15.41
N ILE A 343 -6.02 7.99 -16.34
CA ILE A 343 -5.71 8.38 -17.74
C ILE A 343 -4.95 9.72 -17.77
N GLY A 344 -5.36 10.69 -16.92
CA GLY A 344 -4.68 11.97 -16.77
C GLY A 344 -3.24 11.82 -16.29
N VAL A 345 -2.95 10.88 -15.39
CA VAL A 345 -1.57 10.54 -14.93
C VAL A 345 -0.74 9.98 -16.09
N LEU A 346 -1.26 9.01 -16.83
CA LEU A 346 -0.57 8.44 -18.01
C LEU A 346 -0.34 9.51 -19.09
N ALA A 347 -1.35 10.34 -19.35
CA ALA A 347 -1.26 11.44 -20.30
C ALA A 347 -0.20 12.48 -19.89
N LEU A 348 -0.01 12.72 -18.60
CA LEU A 348 1.02 13.62 -18.07
C LEU A 348 2.44 13.09 -18.41
N ALA A 349 2.67 11.79 -18.26
CA ALA A 349 3.93 11.15 -18.61
C ALA A 349 4.21 11.22 -20.13
N ILE A 350 3.19 10.93 -20.94
CA ILE A 350 3.26 11.05 -22.41
C ILE A 350 3.59 12.49 -22.82
N ALA A 351 2.85 13.46 -22.24
CA ALA A 351 3.04 14.87 -22.56
C ALA A 351 4.46 15.38 -22.22
N ASP A 352 5.08 14.86 -21.16
CA ASP A 352 6.45 15.21 -20.79
C ASP A 352 7.46 14.67 -21.81
N VAL A 353 7.31 13.41 -22.27
CA VAL A 353 8.15 12.82 -23.32
C VAL A 353 8.09 13.64 -24.62
N PHE A 354 6.87 13.98 -25.10
CA PHE A 354 6.73 14.72 -26.35
C PHE A 354 7.29 16.15 -26.29
N ARG A 355 7.32 16.75 -25.10
CA ARG A 355 7.79 18.14 -24.93
C ARG A 355 9.29 18.25 -24.73
N ARG A 356 9.87 17.39 -23.89
CA ARG A 356 11.29 17.48 -23.51
C ARG A 356 12.18 16.57 -24.34
N ARG A 357 11.71 15.39 -24.70
CA ARG A 357 12.42 14.37 -25.50
C ARG A 357 13.79 13.98 -24.94
N ASP A 358 14.00 14.16 -23.63
CA ASP A 358 15.23 13.82 -22.93
C ASP A 358 15.16 12.42 -22.27
N ALA A 359 16.32 11.87 -21.89
CA ALA A 359 16.39 10.57 -21.22
C ALA A 359 15.63 10.54 -19.89
N GLY A 360 15.55 11.68 -19.19
CA GLY A 360 14.78 11.81 -17.95
C GLY A 360 13.28 11.67 -18.18
N SER A 361 12.75 12.24 -19.26
CA SER A 361 11.34 12.09 -19.64
C SER A 361 10.99 10.63 -19.95
N TRP A 362 11.87 9.94 -20.68
CA TRP A 362 11.70 8.51 -20.95
C TRP A 362 11.78 7.67 -19.68
N LEU A 363 12.71 7.97 -18.78
CA LEU A 363 12.78 7.27 -17.48
C LEU A 363 11.47 7.42 -16.70
N LEU A 364 10.94 8.64 -16.57
CA LEU A 364 9.69 8.89 -15.85
C LEU A 364 8.50 8.20 -16.53
N ALA A 365 8.43 8.21 -17.85
CA ALA A 365 7.38 7.53 -18.61
C ALA A 365 7.47 6.00 -18.41
N LEU A 366 8.64 5.40 -18.57
CA LEU A 366 8.84 3.97 -18.37
C LEU A 366 8.53 3.56 -16.91
N TRP A 367 8.87 4.41 -15.96
CA TRP A 367 8.54 4.17 -14.55
C TRP A 367 7.02 4.16 -14.32
N VAL A 368 6.31 5.18 -14.82
CA VAL A 368 4.86 5.29 -14.69
C VAL A 368 4.16 4.15 -15.43
N PHE A 369 4.48 3.95 -16.72
CA PHE A 369 3.84 2.89 -17.51
C PHE A 369 4.24 1.49 -17.06
N GLY A 370 5.49 1.27 -16.69
CA GLY A 370 5.95 -0.02 -16.17
C GLY A 370 5.23 -0.41 -14.88
N THR A 371 5.08 0.53 -13.94
CA THR A 371 4.32 0.29 -12.70
C THR A 371 2.84 0.04 -12.99
N PHE A 372 2.25 0.82 -13.90
CA PHE A 372 0.85 0.63 -14.32
C PHE A 372 0.62 -0.74 -14.94
N LEU A 373 1.43 -1.11 -15.92
CA LEU A 373 1.32 -2.41 -16.62
C LEU A 373 1.53 -3.58 -15.68
N PHE A 374 2.53 -3.47 -14.79
CA PHE A 374 2.73 -4.50 -13.77
C PHE A 374 1.50 -4.67 -12.89
N THR A 375 0.97 -3.58 -12.36
CA THR A 375 -0.20 -3.61 -11.46
C THR A 375 -1.46 -4.11 -12.16
N ALA A 376 -1.67 -3.71 -13.41
CA ALA A 376 -2.86 -4.06 -14.19
C ALA A 376 -2.85 -5.51 -14.68
N PHE A 377 -1.66 -6.01 -15.12
CA PHE A 377 -1.60 -7.23 -15.93
C PHE A 377 -0.66 -8.31 -15.41
N PHE A 378 0.30 -7.99 -14.56
CA PHE A 378 1.27 -8.96 -14.06
C PHE A 378 1.05 -9.34 -12.60
N ASN A 379 0.65 -8.40 -11.76
CA ASN A 379 0.33 -8.69 -10.37
C ASN A 379 -0.94 -9.56 -10.25
N TRP A 380 -1.04 -10.38 -9.22
CA TRP A 380 -2.19 -11.26 -8.99
C TRP A 380 -3.51 -10.51 -8.76
N THR A 381 -3.44 -9.28 -8.26
CA THR A 381 -4.58 -8.36 -8.06
C THR A 381 -4.12 -6.92 -8.23
N VAL A 382 -5.02 -6.04 -8.67
CA VAL A 382 -4.77 -4.61 -8.59
C VAL A 382 -4.90 -4.17 -7.14
N ASN A 383 -3.89 -3.50 -6.62
CA ASN A 383 -3.91 -2.96 -5.25
C ASN A 383 -3.14 -1.63 -5.17
N GLY A 384 -3.48 -0.82 -4.16
CA GLY A 384 -2.86 0.49 -3.96
C GLY A 384 -1.34 0.39 -3.71
N ARG A 385 -0.92 -0.59 -2.92
CA ARG A 385 0.49 -0.79 -2.54
C ARG A 385 1.42 -1.01 -3.75
N SER A 386 0.93 -1.67 -4.79
CA SER A 386 1.70 -1.88 -6.04
C SER A 386 1.86 -0.60 -6.86
N LEU A 387 1.03 0.42 -6.63
CA LEU A 387 1.14 1.74 -7.26
C LEU A 387 2.02 2.72 -6.48
N LEU A 388 2.36 2.41 -5.23
CA LEU A 388 3.19 3.27 -4.39
C LEU A 388 4.51 3.69 -5.06
N PRO A 389 5.25 2.80 -5.75
CA PRO A 389 6.49 3.19 -6.43
C PRO A 389 6.31 4.24 -7.52
N MET A 390 5.10 4.41 -8.07
CA MET A 390 4.82 5.42 -9.08
C MET A 390 4.74 6.85 -8.50
N ALA A 391 4.44 7.00 -7.21
CA ALA A 391 4.17 8.30 -6.59
C ALA A 391 5.32 9.33 -6.74
N PRO A 392 6.61 8.98 -6.54
CA PRO A 392 7.72 9.90 -6.77
C PRO A 392 7.80 10.40 -8.22
N ALA A 393 7.64 9.49 -9.20
CA ALA A 393 7.70 9.86 -10.62
C ALA A 393 6.56 10.81 -10.99
N VAL A 394 5.34 10.56 -10.50
CA VAL A 394 4.18 11.43 -10.73
C VAL A 394 4.38 12.79 -10.04
N GLY A 395 4.92 12.82 -8.83
CA GLY A 395 5.29 14.07 -8.16
C GLY A 395 6.28 14.92 -8.99
N ILE A 396 7.31 14.28 -9.58
CA ILE A 396 8.26 14.95 -10.48
C ILE A 396 7.54 15.48 -11.73
N LEU A 397 6.67 14.67 -12.35
CA LEU A 397 5.91 15.09 -13.54
C LEU A 397 4.98 16.28 -13.25
N ILE A 398 4.32 16.31 -12.08
CA ILE A 398 3.52 17.46 -11.61
C ILE A 398 4.41 18.70 -11.56
N ALA A 399 5.55 18.65 -10.90
CA ALA A 399 6.47 19.77 -10.75
C ALA A 399 6.97 20.27 -12.12
N ARG A 400 7.46 19.36 -12.98
CA ARG A 400 7.93 19.68 -14.35
C ARG A 400 6.85 20.35 -15.18
N ARG A 401 5.61 19.89 -15.06
CA ARG A 401 4.48 20.45 -15.80
C ARG A 401 4.10 21.84 -15.32
N LEU A 402 4.16 22.09 -14.02
CA LEU A 402 3.92 23.42 -13.43
C LEU A 402 4.98 24.42 -13.88
N GLU A 403 6.25 24.02 -13.92
CA GLU A 403 7.33 24.85 -14.45
C GLU A 403 7.11 25.22 -15.93
N GLN A 404 6.76 24.22 -16.76
CA GLN A 404 6.44 24.44 -18.18
C GLN A 404 5.25 25.39 -18.37
N ASN A 405 4.34 25.43 -17.44
CA ASN A 405 3.19 26.33 -17.45
C ASN A 405 3.53 27.74 -16.93
N GLY A 406 4.81 28.04 -16.65
CA GLY A 406 5.26 29.37 -16.24
C GLY A 406 4.95 29.71 -14.80
N LEU A 407 4.77 28.71 -13.94
CA LEU A 407 4.78 28.95 -12.50
C LEU A 407 6.23 29.24 -12.10
N PRO A 408 6.51 30.43 -11.57
CA PRO A 408 7.89 30.84 -11.31
C PRO A 408 8.53 30.02 -10.20
N ASN A 409 9.89 29.98 -10.20
CA ASN A 409 10.73 29.43 -9.13
C ASN A 409 10.59 30.21 -7.81
N LEU A 410 9.37 30.60 -7.44
CA LEU A 410 9.14 31.52 -6.35
C LEU A 410 8.98 30.80 -5.02
N ASN A 411 9.82 31.18 -4.12
CA ASN A 411 9.54 31.07 -2.70
C ASN A 411 8.86 32.39 -2.26
N PRO A 412 7.58 32.36 -1.82
CA PRO A 412 6.72 31.22 -1.46
C PRO A 412 6.01 30.55 -2.67
N PHE A 413 5.57 29.30 -2.49
CA PHE A 413 4.76 28.60 -3.49
C PHE A 413 3.55 29.41 -3.95
N PRO A 414 3.18 29.37 -5.25
CA PRO A 414 1.97 30.03 -5.72
C PRO A 414 0.74 29.56 -4.94
N ARG A 415 -0.15 30.48 -4.58
CA ARG A 415 -1.36 30.17 -3.80
C ARG A 415 -2.15 28.97 -4.36
N GLY A 416 -2.27 28.86 -5.68
CA GLY A 416 -2.95 27.74 -6.32
C GLY A 416 -2.29 26.37 -6.04
N ALA A 417 -0.95 26.28 -6.04
CA ALA A 417 -0.23 25.05 -5.74
C ALA A 417 -0.35 24.71 -4.23
N MET A 418 -0.35 25.70 -3.35
CA MET A 418 -0.58 25.49 -1.91
C MET A 418 -1.99 24.95 -1.64
N LEU A 419 -3.02 25.50 -2.31
CA LEU A 419 -4.40 25.01 -2.20
C LEU A 419 -4.52 23.57 -2.69
N CYS A 420 -3.89 23.22 -3.84
CA CYS A 420 -3.86 21.84 -4.33
C CYS A 420 -3.15 20.90 -3.35
N LEU A 421 -2.02 21.31 -2.77
CA LEU A 421 -1.32 20.53 -1.75
C LEU A 421 -2.18 20.33 -0.49
N ALA A 422 -2.83 21.38 0.00
CA ALA A 422 -3.72 21.30 1.16
C ALA A 422 -4.91 20.37 0.89
N ALA A 423 -5.52 20.46 -0.29
CA ALA A 423 -6.60 19.56 -0.69
C ALA A 423 -6.12 18.10 -0.83
N SER A 424 -4.91 17.89 -1.40
CA SER A 424 -4.30 16.57 -1.49
C SER A 424 -4.02 15.98 -0.10
N ALA A 425 -3.48 16.80 0.81
CA ALA A 425 -3.26 16.41 2.19
C ALA A 425 -4.59 16.06 2.89
N ALA A 426 -5.62 16.90 2.78
CA ALA A 426 -6.92 16.65 3.39
C ALA A 426 -7.54 15.32 2.93
N LEU A 427 -7.49 15.03 1.60
CA LEU A 427 -7.98 13.77 1.07
C LEU A 427 -7.13 12.59 1.57
N ALA A 428 -5.81 12.69 1.48
CA ALA A 428 -4.91 11.61 1.89
C ALA A 428 -5.03 11.29 3.40
N PHE A 429 -5.15 12.32 4.25
CA PHE A 429 -5.43 12.15 5.68
C PHE A 429 -6.82 11.53 5.91
N GLY A 430 -7.85 11.95 5.20
CA GLY A 430 -9.19 11.37 5.30
C GLY A 430 -9.20 9.87 4.98
N VAL A 431 -8.46 9.46 3.92
CA VAL A 431 -8.33 8.05 3.55
C VAL A 431 -7.49 7.28 4.56
N ALA A 432 -6.35 7.82 5.03
CA ALA A 432 -5.52 7.16 6.04
C ALA A 432 -6.24 7.05 7.40
N GLN A 433 -7.01 8.07 7.79
CA GLN A 433 -7.84 8.02 9.00
C GLN A 433 -8.92 6.96 8.91
N SER A 434 -9.51 6.80 7.75
CA SER A 434 -10.48 5.74 7.48
C SER A 434 -9.86 4.34 7.66
N ASP A 435 -8.64 4.14 7.17
CA ASP A 435 -7.90 2.90 7.31
C ASP A 435 -7.52 2.61 8.78
N PHE A 436 -7.13 3.66 9.52
CA PHE A 436 -6.91 3.58 10.98
C PHE A 436 -8.18 3.16 11.74
N LEU A 437 -9.33 3.75 11.40
CA LEU A 437 -10.62 3.42 12.05
C LEU A 437 -11.06 1.99 11.72
N LEU A 438 -10.82 1.52 10.50
CA LEU A 438 -11.07 0.14 10.11
C LEU A 438 -10.25 -0.83 10.97
N ALA A 439 -8.94 -0.61 11.07
CA ALA A 439 -8.06 -1.42 11.91
C ALA A 439 -8.48 -1.39 13.39
N THR A 440 -8.95 -0.22 13.87
CA THR A 440 -9.46 -0.06 15.23
C THR A 440 -10.74 -0.86 15.45
N ALA A 441 -11.67 -0.84 14.50
CA ALA A 441 -12.91 -1.62 14.59
C ALA A 441 -12.60 -3.12 14.61
N THR A 442 -11.67 -3.59 13.78
CA THR A 442 -11.21 -4.98 13.76
C THR A 442 -10.60 -5.42 15.10
N ARG A 443 -9.72 -4.62 15.70
CA ARG A 443 -9.17 -4.90 17.04
C ARG A 443 -10.23 -4.88 18.12
N GLN A 444 -11.15 -3.92 18.07
CA GLN A 444 -12.22 -3.79 19.06
C GLN A 444 -13.20 -4.96 18.99
N SER A 445 -13.56 -5.45 17.81
CA SER A 445 -14.43 -6.61 17.66
C SER A 445 -13.80 -7.88 18.26
N ALA A 446 -12.51 -8.12 18.00
CA ALA A 446 -11.79 -9.23 18.63
C ALA A 446 -11.77 -9.12 20.16
N ARG A 447 -11.49 -7.93 20.70
CA ARG A 447 -11.49 -7.68 22.15
C ARG A 447 -12.87 -7.91 22.78
N LEU A 448 -13.95 -7.47 22.16
CA LEU A 448 -15.31 -7.69 22.65
C LEU A 448 -15.65 -9.18 22.71
N VAL A 449 -15.32 -9.93 21.68
CA VAL A 449 -15.52 -11.38 21.66
C VAL A 449 -14.76 -12.04 22.80
N CYS A 450 -13.46 -11.76 22.93
CA CYS A 450 -12.61 -12.37 23.96
C CYS A 450 -13.07 -12.00 25.37
N ALA A 451 -13.47 -10.75 25.60
CA ALA A 451 -13.94 -10.30 26.91
C ALA A 451 -15.22 -11.03 27.38
N ASN A 452 -16.09 -11.40 26.44
CA ASN A 452 -17.36 -12.03 26.77
C ASN A 452 -17.34 -13.56 26.77
N TYR A 453 -16.43 -14.19 26.02
CA TYR A 453 -16.49 -15.64 25.80
C TYR A 453 -15.21 -16.41 26.18
N LYS A 454 -14.10 -15.74 26.51
CA LYS A 454 -12.86 -16.45 26.89
C LYS A 454 -12.97 -17.25 28.21
N SER A 455 -13.85 -16.85 29.12
CA SER A 455 -14.06 -17.46 30.42
C SER A 455 -15.21 -18.47 30.47
N THR A 456 -15.76 -18.86 29.31
CA THR A 456 -16.77 -19.91 29.22
C THR A 456 -16.16 -21.30 29.42
N THR A 457 -16.99 -22.30 29.68
CA THR A 457 -16.56 -23.69 30.02
C THR A 457 -15.83 -24.41 28.87
N GLY A 458 -15.95 -23.95 27.61
CA GLY A 458 -15.28 -24.48 26.42
C GLY A 458 -14.15 -23.61 25.93
N ASN A 459 -13.49 -24.06 24.85
CA ASN A 459 -12.46 -23.27 24.18
C ASN A 459 -13.12 -22.22 23.27
N LEU A 460 -12.46 -21.06 23.15
CA LEU A 460 -12.84 -20.05 22.18
C LEU A 460 -12.09 -20.27 20.87
N TRP A 461 -12.83 -20.60 19.83
CA TRP A 461 -12.37 -20.76 18.46
C TRP A 461 -12.79 -19.58 17.63
N PHE A 462 -12.10 -19.33 16.53
CA PHE A 462 -12.50 -18.30 15.59
C PHE A 462 -12.16 -18.70 14.16
N GLN A 463 -12.87 -18.09 13.22
CA GLN A 463 -12.53 -18.04 11.81
C GLN A 463 -12.19 -16.61 11.40
N GLY A 464 -11.56 -16.43 10.28
CA GLY A 464 -11.10 -15.12 9.81
C GLY A 464 -9.60 -14.94 9.96
N HIS A 465 -9.08 -13.92 9.28
CA HIS A 465 -7.66 -13.63 9.20
C HIS A 465 -7.37 -12.14 9.44
N TRP A 466 -6.20 -11.63 9.03
CA TRP A 466 -5.76 -10.24 9.20
C TRP A 466 -5.60 -9.83 10.66
N GLY A 467 -5.92 -8.58 10.97
CA GLY A 467 -5.83 -8.07 12.34
C GLY A 467 -6.76 -8.80 13.32
N PHE A 468 -7.94 -9.27 12.86
CA PHE A 468 -8.86 -10.03 13.71
C PHE A 468 -8.18 -11.29 14.26
N GLN A 469 -7.58 -12.10 13.38
CA GLN A 469 -6.80 -13.29 13.77
C GLN A 469 -5.70 -12.93 14.76
N TYR A 470 -4.90 -11.90 14.44
CA TYR A 470 -3.79 -11.50 15.29
C TYR A 470 -4.23 -11.21 16.74
N TYR A 471 -5.31 -10.45 16.92
CA TYR A 471 -5.79 -10.10 18.27
C TYR A 471 -6.53 -11.25 18.96
N MET A 472 -7.21 -12.12 18.23
CA MET A 472 -7.82 -13.34 18.79
C MET A 472 -6.75 -14.29 19.30
N GLU A 473 -5.70 -14.56 18.50
CA GLU A 473 -4.57 -15.41 18.91
C GLU A 473 -3.79 -14.83 20.09
N GLN A 474 -3.56 -13.50 20.10
CA GLN A 474 -2.94 -12.83 21.26
C GLN A 474 -3.76 -12.99 22.54
N ALA A 475 -5.06 -13.04 22.43
CA ALA A 475 -5.95 -13.30 23.56
C ALA A 475 -6.04 -14.79 23.94
N GLY A 476 -5.40 -15.70 23.19
CA GLY A 476 -5.38 -17.14 23.45
C GLY A 476 -6.58 -17.90 22.88
N ALA A 477 -7.28 -17.33 21.91
CA ALA A 477 -8.27 -18.04 21.10
C ALA A 477 -7.61 -18.87 19.99
N TRP A 478 -8.27 -19.92 19.53
CA TRP A 478 -7.76 -20.87 18.58
C TRP A 478 -8.35 -20.64 17.18
N ALA A 479 -7.50 -20.58 16.16
CA ALA A 479 -7.96 -20.53 14.77
C ALA A 479 -8.52 -21.90 14.35
N LEU A 480 -9.67 -21.89 13.68
CA LEU A 480 -10.27 -23.11 13.14
C LEU A 480 -9.46 -23.62 11.94
N ASP A 481 -9.03 -24.87 12.02
CA ASP A 481 -8.36 -25.58 10.91
C ASP A 481 -9.38 -26.48 10.21
N ALA A 482 -9.69 -26.18 8.94
CA ALA A 482 -10.65 -26.93 8.15
C ALA A 482 -10.24 -28.40 7.93
N LYS A 483 -8.93 -28.70 7.92
CA LYS A 483 -8.42 -30.06 7.79
C LYS A 483 -8.44 -30.85 9.09
N HIS A 484 -8.38 -30.16 10.23
CA HIS A 484 -8.24 -30.77 11.56
C HIS A 484 -9.16 -30.11 12.58
N LEU A 485 -10.48 -30.20 12.35
CA LEU A 485 -11.49 -29.67 13.26
C LEU A 485 -11.44 -30.43 14.60
N ARG A 486 -11.23 -29.69 15.71
CA ARG A 486 -11.10 -30.23 17.07
C ARG A 486 -12.18 -29.70 18.02
N LEU A 487 -13.29 -29.22 17.47
CA LEU A 487 -14.41 -28.68 18.27
C LEU A 487 -15.03 -29.75 19.14
N ARG A 488 -15.41 -29.36 20.34
CA ARG A 488 -16.14 -30.19 21.32
C ARG A 488 -17.45 -29.49 21.69
N PRO A 489 -18.46 -30.23 22.11
CA PRO A 489 -19.68 -29.66 22.68
C PRO A 489 -19.31 -28.69 23.82
N GLY A 490 -19.91 -27.50 23.81
CA GLY A 490 -19.60 -26.41 24.71
C GLY A 490 -18.51 -25.44 24.24
N ASP A 491 -17.79 -25.76 23.15
CA ASP A 491 -16.84 -24.81 22.53
C ASP A 491 -17.58 -23.66 21.85
N THR A 492 -16.99 -22.49 21.89
CA THR A 492 -17.52 -21.27 21.30
C THR A 492 -16.77 -20.93 20.00
N VAL A 493 -17.49 -20.49 18.97
CA VAL A 493 -16.94 -20.14 17.65
C VAL A 493 -17.30 -18.71 17.27
N ALA A 494 -16.34 -17.85 17.06
CA ALA A 494 -16.52 -16.49 16.59
C ALA A 494 -16.30 -16.39 15.07
N LEU A 495 -17.29 -15.83 14.35
CA LEU A 495 -17.30 -15.70 12.90
C LEU A 495 -17.45 -14.22 12.50
N PRO A 496 -16.39 -13.54 12.04
CA PRO A 496 -16.49 -12.20 11.49
C PRO A 496 -17.12 -12.24 10.09
N MET A 497 -18.13 -11.42 9.83
CA MET A 497 -18.85 -11.43 8.56
C MET A 497 -18.06 -10.88 7.38
N ASN A 498 -17.08 -10.00 7.63
CA ASN A 498 -16.35 -9.32 6.57
C ASN A 498 -15.03 -10.02 6.18
N ASN A 499 -14.73 -11.17 6.78
CA ASN A 499 -13.37 -11.74 6.79
C ASN A 499 -13.40 -13.26 7.07
N VAL A 500 -14.38 -13.96 6.50
CA VAL A 500 -14.55 -15.41 6.66
C VAL A 500 -13.78 -16.15 5.58
N ALA A 501 -12.94 -17.11 5.97
CA ALA A 501 -12.10 -17.86 5.05
C ALA A 501 -12.86 -18.98 4.31
N PHE A 502 -13.81 -19.64 4.99
CA PHE A 502 -14.62 -20.71 4.41
C PHE A 502 -16.01 -20.78 5.05
N PRO A 503 -17.05 -21.16 4.30
CA PRO A 503 -18.40 -21.29 4.84
C PRO A 503 -18.47 -22.44 5.84
N LEU A 504 -19.11 -22.19 6.97
CA LEU A 504 -19.43 -23.21 7.96
C LEU A 504 -20.91 -23.58 7.80
N ASN A 505 -21.17 -24.85 7.57
CA ASN A 505 -22.53 -25.38 7.54
C ASN A 505 -22.69 -26.43 8.64
N TRP A 506 -22.66 -25.95 9.89
CA TRP A 506 -22.80 -26.85 11.03
C TRP A 506 -24.19 -26.69 11.64
N LYS A 507 -24.98 -27.75 11.55
CA LYS A 507 -26.37 -27.79 12.04
C LYS A 507 -26.46 -27.63 13.56
N ASP A 508 -25.39 -27.94 14.30
CA ASP A 508 -25.36 -27.96 15.76
C ASP A 508 -24.80 -26.65 16.38
N LEU A 509 -24.58 -25.63 15.56
CA LEU A 509 -24.13 -24.31 16.03
C LEU A 509 -25.31 -23.42 16.39
N VAL A 510 -25.41 -23.05 17.67
CA VAL A 510 -26.46 -22.15 18.18
C VAL A 510 -25.89 -20.75 18.40
N LEU A 511 -26.52 -19.75 17.79
CA LEU A 511 -26.13 -18.35 17.93
C LEU A 511 -26.30 -17.88 19.38
N GLN A 512 -25.23 -17.44 19.99
CA GLN A 512 -25.22 -16.90 21.36
C GLN A 512 -25.26 -15.37 21.39
N GLY A 513 -24.70 -14.72 20.38
CA GLY A 513 -24.67 -13.27 20.31
C GLY A 513 -24.04 -12.73 19.04
N THR A 514 -24.26 -11.45 18.81
CA THR A 514 -23.68 -10.72 17.69
C THR A 514 -23.13 -9.38 18.17
N PHE A 515 -21.87 -9.12 17.88
CA PHE A 515 -21.21 -7.85 18.14
C PHE A 515 -21.17 -7.03 16.87
N SER A 516 -21.46 -5.74 16.99
CA SER A 516 -21.40 -4.78 15.88
C SER A 516 -20.55 -3.59 16.29
N VAL A 517 -19.44 -3.38 15.60
CA VAL A 517 -18.53 -2.27 15.84
C VAL A 517 -18.57 -1.33 14.65
N SER A 518 -18.87 -0.05 14.88
CA SER A 518 -18.95 0.94 13.81
C SER A 518 -17.60 1.12 13.13
N GLY A 519 -17.60 1.01 11.80
CA GLY A 519 -16.46 1.30 10.94
C GLY A 519 -16.29 2.80 10.65
N PRO A 520 -15.37 3.16 9.74
CA PRO A 520 -15.14 4.53 9.32
C PRO A 520 -16.39 5.14 8.67
N ARG A 521 -16.49 6.48 8.72
CA ARG A 521 -17.56 7.24 8.07
C ARG A 521 -16.97 8.08 6.93
N GLY A 522 -17.69 8.15 5.81
CA GLY A 522 -17.32 8.95 4.64
C GLY A 522 -16.39 8.20 3.68
N PHE A 523 -15.15 7.95 4.03
CA PHE A 523 -14.22 7.13 3.25
C PHE A 523 -14.11 5.71 3.81
N SER A 524 -13.74 4.75 2.96
CA SER A 524 -13.27 3.43 3.38
C SER A 524 -12.20 2.92 2.42
N THR A 525 -11.17 2.28 2.94
CA THR A 525 -10.12 1.57 2.20
C THR A 525 -10.46 0.10 1.99
N TRP A 526 -11.38 -0.42 2.80
CA TRP A 526 -11.84 -1.80 2.75
C TRP A 526 -13.31 -1.87 3.14
N ASN A 527 -14.17 -2.00 2.17
CA ASN A 527 -15.61 -2.22 2.38
C ASN A 527 -16.24 -2.70 1.08
N THR A 528 -16.40 -4.00 0.93
CA THR A 528 -16.91 -4.66 -0.28
C THR A 528 -18.24 -4.07 -0.76
N PRO A 529 -19.24 -3.84 0.12
CA PRO A 529 -20.54 -3.29 -0.31
C PRO A 529 -20.52 -1.92 -0.98
N ILE A 530 -19.46 -1.13 -0.78
CA ILE A 530 -19.29 0.18 -1.43
C ILE A 530 -18.12 0.20 -2.42
N GLY A 531 -17.54 -0.96 -2.71
CA GLY A 531 -16.51 -1.11 -3.74
C GLY A 531 -15.10 -0.70 -3.31
N ALA A 532 -14.81 -0.58 -2.03
CA ALA A 532 -13.48 -0.26 -1.53
C ALA A 532 -12.61 -1.51 -1.39
N GLY A 533 -11.46 -1.54 -2.07
CA GLY A 533 -10.53 -2.66 -2.09
C GLY A 533 -9.07 -2.23 -2.19
N PHE A 534 -8.60 -1.28 -1.37
CA PHE A 534 -7.23 -0.75 -1.42
C PHE A 534 -6.16 -1.85 -1.47
N TYR A 535 -6.35 -2.90 -0.69
CA TYR A 535 -5.39 -3.99 -0.54
C TYR A 535 -5.51 -5.09 -1.60
N ALA A 536 -6.71 -5.24 -2.20
CA ALA A 536 -6.95 -6.15 -3.31
C ALA A 536 -8.23 -5.80 -4.05
N SER A 537 -8.17 -5.64 -5.36
CA SER A 537 -9.33 -5.33 -6.21
C SER A 537 -10.36 -6.46 -6.28
N SER A 538 -10.01 -7.67 -5.86
CA SER A 538 -10.98 -8.76 -5.70
C SER A 538 -12.11 -8.42 -4.71
N TRP A 539 -11.88 -7.48 -3.79
CA TRP A 539 -12.87 -6.99 -2.82
C TRP A 539 -13.59 -5.70 -3.24
N GLY A 540 -13.05 -4.98 -4.19
CA GLY A 540 -13.67 -3.79 -4.72
C GLY A 540 -12.84 -3.08 -5.80
N PRO A 541 -13.50 -2.47 -6.81
CA PRO A 541 -12.81 -1.86 -7.96
C PRO A 541 -12.18 -0.49 -7.67
N LEU A 542 -12.25 -0.02 -6.44
CA LEU A 542 -11.77 1.31 -6.01
C LEU A 542 -10.68 1.20 -4.95
N PRO A 543 -9.62 2.02 -4.98
CA PRO A 543 -8.61 2.03 -3.92
C PRO A 543 -9.18 2.53 -2.59
N PHE A 544 -10.15 3.39 -2.65
CA PHE A 544 -11.03 3.82 -1.56
C PHE A 544 -12.37 4.26 -2.14
N ALA A 545 -13.42 4.15 -1.37
CA ALA A 545 -14.74 4.53 -1.78
C ALA A 545 -15.37 5.53 -0.80
N VAL A 546 -16.25 6.36 -1.32
CA VAL A 546 -17.13 7.25 -0.54
C VAL A 546 -18.51 6.61 -0.46
N GLY A 547 -19.02 6.43 0.76
CA GLY A 547 -20.34 5.83 0.94
C GLY A 547 -20.64 5.48 2.38
N ARG A 548 -21.82 4.87 2.58
CA ARG A 548 -22.23 4.39 3.90
C ARG A 548 -21.58 3.02 4.15
N THR A 549 -20.58 3.00 5.04
CA THR A 549 -19.89 1.76 5.41
C THR A 549 -20.77 0.88 6.28
N ARG A 550 -20.63 -0.44 6.12
CA ARG A 550 -21.20 -1.40 7.07
C ARG A 550 -20.28 -1.51 8.31
N PRO A 551 -20.84 -1.76 9.48
CA PRO A 551 -20.06 -2.04 10.68
C PRO A 551 -19.31 -3.38 10.55
N GLU A 552 -18.26 -3.56 11.35
CA GLU A 552 -17.68 -4.89 11.60
C GLU A 552 -18.65 -5.69 12.45
N ILE A 553 -19.08 -6.84 11.94
CA ILE A 553 -20.04 -7.71 12.62
C ILE A 553 -19.35 -9.05 12.88
N VAL A 554 -19.40 -9.49 14.14
CA VAL A 554 -18.92 -10.81 14.55
C VAL A 554 -20.06 -11.56 15.24
N SER A 555 -20.45 -12.68 14.67
CA SER A 555 -21.43 -13.60 15.28
C SER A 555 -20.71 -14.68 16.07
N VAL A 556 -21.22 -14.98 17.25
CA VAL A 556 -20.63 -15.98 18.15
C VAL A 556 -21.63 -17.09 18.37
N TYR A 557 -21.18 -18.31 18.17
CA TYR A 557 -21.96 -19.53 18.27
C TYR A 557 -21.37 -20.46 19.32
N VAL A 558 -22.21 -21.30 19.90
CA VAL A 558 -21.78 -22.43 20.74
C VAL A 558 -22.14 -23.74 20.03
N LEU A 559 -21.24 -24.70 20.09
CA LEU A 559 -21.50 -26.06 19.62
C LEU A 559 -22.30 -26.81 20.71
N GLU A 560 -23.56 -27.10 20.43
CA GLU A 560 -24.39 -27.91 21.35
C GLU A 560 -24.09 -29.41 21.20
N PRO A 561 -24.31 -30.20 22.26
CA PRO A 561 -24.27 -31.65 22.14
C PRO A 561 -25.31 -32.12 21.13
N ALA A 562 -24.94 -33.05 20.26
CA ALA A 562 -25.91 -33.68 19.35
C ALA A 562 -27.11 -34.20 20.18
N ALA A 563 -28.33 -33.85 19.80
CA ALA A 563 -29.53 -34.37 20.45
C ALA A 563 -29.43 -35.89 20.47
N PRO A 564 -29.76 -36.55 21.62
CA PRO A 564 -29.76 -38.01 21.67
C PRO A 564 -30.68 -38.54 20.59
N ALA A 565 -30.20 -39.52 19.80
CA ALA A 565 -31.00 -40.13 18.76
C ALA A 565 -32.31 -40.60 19.36
N PRO A 566 -33.48 -40.34 18.73
CA PRO A 566 -34.75 -40.81 19.27
C PRO A 566 -34.65 -42.31 19.51
N ALA A 567 -34.96 -42.74 20.76
CA ALA A 567 -35.01 -44.15 21.10
C ALA A 567 -35.88 -44.89 20.07
N LYS A 568 -35.29 -45.83 19.34
CA LYS A 568 -36.02 -46.71 18.47
C LYS A 568 -36.96 -47.52 19.37
N ASN A 569 -38.27 -47.17 19.39
CA ASN A 569 -39.33 -47.99 19.93
C ASN A 569 -39.58 -49.22 19.03
#